data_1bcbf2efd806760d8f70e25f12c8b22d
#
_entry.id   1bcbf2efd806760d8f70e25f12c8b22d
#
_cell.length_a   1.000
_cell.length_b   1.000
_cell.length_c   1.000
_cell.angle_alpha   90.00
_cell.angle_beta   90.00
_cell.angle_gamma   90.00
#
_symmetry.space_group_name_H-M   'P 1'
#
loop_
_entity.id
_entity.type
_entity.pdbx_description
1 polymer ?
#
loop_
_entity_poly.entity_id
_entity_poly.type
_entity_poly.pdbx_seq_one_letter_code
_entity_poly.pdbx_strand_id
1 'polypeptide(L)'
;MLGASSFLYLFWDGKSGKARSPQQPRVRVLFCHALNTGVPSSHSPREQSAVGEFQRQEDAFREWISNDGSTSYPAAVGRYHLYVSLACPWASRTVVFRKLKGLENAIGLTIVDPFRDEKGWAFRDPERTKPGSSLKDLDKFESTDPINRFRYLSEAYQATDPNFKERVTVPVLWDKETKRIVNNCEDDICPMFNFAFNEFASNKDVDLFPKEIEVEHNKLSDFIYENINNGVYRAGFATRQQAYERACKRLFDALDEMEKRLTESRYLFGKRIVEADWRLFCTLIRFDVVYHGHFKCNLRRIIDYPNLHGYLLDLYQQPGIAETVSIDHIKRHYYMTHEEINPTRIVPLGPIVDLTKPHGRETL
;
A
#
# COMPACT_ATOMS: atom_id res chain seq x y z
N MET A 1 4.25 -12.70 54.49
CA MET A 1 4.94 -13.85 55.06
C MET A 1 5.34 -14.78 53.94
N LEU A 2 6.66 -15.06 53.87
CA LEU A 2 7.38 -16.15 53.22
C LEU A 2 7.32 -16.17 51.66
N GLY A 3 8.37 -16.14 50.86
CA GLY A 3 9.82 -16.19 51.14
C GLY A 3 10.43 -16.88 49.91
N ALA A 4 11.12 -16.15 49.06
CA ALA A 4 11.85 -16.69 47.92
C ALA A 4 13.21 -17.22 48.41
N SER A 5 13.56 -18.44 48.04
CA SER A 5 14.91 -18.97 48.27
C SER A 5 15.57 -19.32 46.94
N SER A 6 16.58 -18.54 46.64
CA SER A 6 17.55 -18.83 45.60
C SER A 6 18.59 -19.81 46.10
N PHE A 7 18.83 -20.91 45.40
CA PHE A 7 19.95 -21.80 45.65
C PHE A 7 21.07 -21.52 44.67
N LEU A 8 22.17 -20.95 45.18
CA LEU A 8 23.49 -20.93 44.54
C LEU A 8 24.22 -22.23 44.89
N TYR A 9 24.65 -23.00 43.90
CA TYR A 9 25.64 -24.06 44.12
C TYR A 9 27.01 -23.50 43.75
N LEU A 10 27.87 -23.36 44.78
CA LEU A 10 29.29 -23.11 44.63
C LEU A 10 30.02 -24.45 44.65
N PHE A 11 30.69 -24.80 43.56
CA PHE A 11 31.78 -25.79 43.58
C PHE A 11 33.12 -25.09 43.81
N TRP A 12 33.76 -25.46 44.89
CA TRP A 12 35.14 -25.04 45.17
C TRP A 12 36.07 -26.19 44.79
N ASP A 13 36.97 -25.91 43.87
CA ASP A 13 38.18 -26.73 43.71
C ASP A 13 39.39 -25.79 43.82
N GLY A 14 40.16 -26.12 44.84
CA GLY A 14 41.35 -25.35 45.18
C GLY A 14 42.56 -25.82 44.42
N LYS A 15 43.20 -24.88 43.71
CA LYS A 15 44.66 -24.72 43.68
C LYS A 15 45.06 -23.54 42.79
N SER A 16 45.92 -22.66 43.36
CA SER A 16 46.78 -21.67 42.73
C SER A 16 46.12 -20.41 42.12
N GLY A 17 46.37 -19.31 42.84
CA GLY A 17 45.99 -17.94 42.49
C GLY A 17 46.54 -17.40 41.22
N LYS A 18 45.62 -16.74 40.50
CA LYS A 18 45.76 -15.43 39.82
C LYS A 18 44.37 -15.11 39.27
N ALA A 19 43.78 -14.05 39.78
CA ALA A 19 42.50 -13.55 39.28
C ALA A 19 42.65 -13.07 37.84
N ARG A 20 41.88 -13.70 36.91
CA ARG A 20 41.64 -13.18 35.58
C ARG A 20 40.24 -12.55 35.59
N SER A 21 40.20 -11.27 35.21
CA SER A 21 38.92 -10.57 34.96
C SER A 21 38.04 -11.31 33.95
N PRO A 22 36.69 -11.34 34.11
CA PRO A 22 35.83 -11.95 33.14
C PRO A 22 35.80 -11.12 31.86
N GLN A 23 36.30 -11.69 30.78
CA GLN A 23 36.08 -11.13 29.44
C GLN A 23 34.59 -11.36 29.08
N GLN A 24 33.87 -10.27 28.88
CA GLN A 24 32.53 -10.29 28.30
C GLN A 24 32.59 -10.92 26.89
N PRO A 25 31.62 -11.77 26.55
CA PRO A 25 31.53 -12.32 25.19
C PRO A 25 31.21 -11.15 24.20
N ARG A 26 32.14 -10.90 23.28
CA ARG A 26 31.88 -10.01 22.16
C ARG A 26 30.87 -10.69 21.26
N VAL A 27 29.61 -10.24 21.29
CA VAL A 27 28.62 -10.55 20.27
C VAL A 27 29.13 -9.92 18.97
N ARG A 28 29.64 -10.75 18.06
CA ARG A 28 29.87 -10.33 16.68
C ARG A 28 28.50 -10.22 15.99
N VAL A 29 28.01 -8.99 15.86
CA VAL A 29 26.94 -8.70 14.91
C VAL A 29 27.55 -8.86 13.52
N LEU A 30 27.22 -9.98 12.88
CA LEU A 30 27.49 -10.19 11.46
C LEU A 30 26.55 -9.26 10.68
N PHE A 31 27.08 -8.12 10.23
CA PHE A 31 26.45 -7.40 9.15
C PHE A 31 26.56 -8.25 7.87
N CYS A 32 25.50 -8.97 7.50
CA CYS A 32 25.39 -9.49 6.17
C CYS A 32 25.35 -8.31 5.19
N HIS A 33 26.48 -8.06 4.52
CA HIS A 33 26.48 -7.23 3.32
C HIS A 33 25.68 -8.02 2.27
N ALA A 34 24.48 -7.52 1.93
CA ALA A 34 23.75 -8.02 0.79
C ALA A 34 24.64 -7.88 -0.44
N LEU A 35 24.97 -9.01 -1.06
CA LEU A 35 25.65 -9.03 -2.34
C LEU A 35 24.74 -8.33 -3.35
N ASN A 36 25.26 -7.29 -3.99
CA ASN A 36 24.57 -6.50 -5.00
C ASN A 36 24.34 -7.39 -6.25
N THR A 37 23.22 -8.12 -6.27
CA THR A 37 22.87 -9.10 -7.32
C THR A 37 22.34 -8.45 -8.60
N GLY A 38 22.33 -7.11 -8.72
CA GLY A 38 21.85 -6.40 -9.91
C GLY A 38 20.32 -6.44 -10.11
N VAL A 39 19.58 -7.12 -9.24
CA VAL A 39 18.11 -7.13 -9.24
C VAL A 39 17.62 -5.92 -8.41
N PRO A 40 16.65 -5.12 -8.92
CA PRO A 40 16.08 -4.02 -8.15
C PRO A 40 15.53 -4.49 -6.82
N SER A 41 16.03 -3.96 -5.71
CA SER A 41 15.63 -4.35 -4.36
C SER A 41 14.21 -3.90 -4.04
N SER A 42 13.46 -4.75 -3.35
CA SER A 42 12.14 -4.40 -2.82
C SER A 42 12.19 -3.45 -1.62
N HIS A 43 13.37 -3.31 -0.99
CA HIS A 43 13.63 -2.41 0.14
C HIS A 43 14.80 -1.50 -0.23
N SER A 44 14.59 -0.18 -0.16
CA SER A 44 15.65 0.78 -0.41
C SER A 44 16.12 1.42 0.89
N PRO A 45 17.41 1.29 1.25
CA PRO A 45 18.01 2.05 2.36
C PRO A 45 17.89 3.57 2.18
N ARG A 46 17.58 4.03 0.96
CA ARG A 46 17.43 5.46 0.61
C ARG A 46 16.11 6.07 1.11
N GLU A 47 15.16 5.25 1.57
CA GLU A 47 13.88 5.74 2.10
C GLU A 47 13.94 6.16 3.59
N GLN A 48 15.15 6.26 4.18
CA GLN A 48 15.35 6.68 5.56
C GLN A 48 16.22 7.94 5.64
N SER A 49 15.74 8.95 6.35
CA SER A 49 16.53 10.12 6.68
C SER A 49 17.50 9.86 7.85
N ALA A 50 18.51 10.71 8.01
CA ALA A 50 19.44 10.63 9.14
C ALA A 50 18.76 10.78 10.52
N VAL A 51 17.57 11.39 10.58
CA VAL A 51 16.78 11.54 11.79
C VAL A 51 15.73 10.44 11.99
N GLY A 52 15.75 9.40 11.13
CA GLY A 52 14.90 8.22 11.24
C GLY A 52 13.48 8.42 10.70
N GLU A 53 13.28 9.36 9.81
CA GLU A 53 12.00 9.61 9.14
C GLU A 53 11.96 8.90 7.79
N PHE A 54 10.81 8.33 7.46
CA PHE A 54 10.57 7.73 6.15
C PHE A 54 10.46 8.81 5.06
N GLN A 55 11.14 8.59 3.94
CA GLN A 55 11.13 9.44 2.75
C GLN A 55 10.77 8.60 1.53
N ARG A 56 9.61 8.87 0.93
CA ARG A 56 9.15 8.16 -0.27
C ARG A 56 9.95 8.61 -1.49
N GLN A 57 10.35 7.65 -2.32
CA GLN A 57 10.97 7.91 -3.62
C GLN A 57 9.90 8.35 -4.62
N GLU A 58 10.32 9.16 -5.60
CA GLU A 58 9.48 9.54 -6.73
C GLU A 58 9.28 8.37 -7.70
N ASP A 59 8.21 8.44 -8.49
CA ASP A 59 7.90 7.44 -9.50
C ASP A 59 8.75 7.68 -10.77
N ALA A 60 9.30 6.61 -11.32
CA ALA A 60 10.33 6.68 -12.36
C ALA A 60 9.76 6.95 -13.77
N PHE A 61 8.53 6.53 -14.05
CA PHE A 61 7.91 6.63 -15.38
C PHE A 61 6.67 7.49 -15.31
N ARG A 62 6.67 8.64 -16.00
CA ARG A 62 5.64 9.68 -15.91
C ARG A 62 5.13 10.15 -17.29
N GLU A 63 5.14 9.26 -18.30
CA GLU A 63 4.54 9.55 -19.60
C GLU A 63 3.01 9.56 -19.52
N TRP A 64 2.37 10.30 -20.43
CA TRP A 64 0.92 10.48 -20.40
C TRP A 64 0.23 9.88 -21.62
N ILE A 65 -0.98 9.34 -21.39
CA ILE A 65 -1.92 8.97 -22.44
C ILE A 65 -2.83 10.15 -22.72
N SER A 66 -3.04 10.49 -23.99
CA SER A 66 -3.94 11.56 -24.41
C SER A 66 -4.93 11.07 -25.49
N ASN A 67 -6.04 11.78 -25.63
CA ASN A 67 -7.02 11.52 -26.69
C ASN A 67 -6.98 12.57 -27.81
N ASP A 68 -6.14 13.60 -27.68
CA ASP A 68 -6.00 14.72 -28.61
C ASP A 68 -4.72 14.66 -29.47
N GLY A 69 -3.93 13.60 -29.33
CA GLY A 69 -2.66 13.43 -30.04
C GLY A 69 -1.50 14.25 -29.50
N SER A 70 -1.63 14.88 -28.34
CA SER A 70 -0.58 15.67 -27.69
C SER A 70 0.58 14.82 -27.15
N THR A 71 0.39 13.51 -27.01
CA THR A 71 1.40 12.57 -26.54
C THR A 71 1.61 11.41 -27.51
N SER A 72 2.71 10.66 -27.33
CA SER A 72 3.02 9.45 -28.12
C SER A 72 2.12 8.25 -27.78
N TYR A 73 1.29 8.37 -26.77
CA TYR A 73 0.43 7.31 -26.26
C TYR A 73 -1.05 7.70 -26.42
N PRO A 74 -1.68 7.42 -27.59
CA PRO A 74 -3.11 7.71 -27.78
C PRO A 74 -3.97 6.77 -26.95
N ALA A 75 -5.05 7.30 -26.36
CA ALA A 75 -6.04 6.48 -25.70
C ALA A 75 -6.68 5.50 -26.69
N ALA A 76 -6.69 4.20 -26.37
CA ALA A 76 -7.20 3.16 -27.24
C ALA A 76 -7.71 1.95 -26.44
N VAL A 77 -8.83 1.36 -26.89
CA VAL A 77 -9.40 0.16 -26.27
C VAL A 77 -8.46 -1.02 -26.44
N GLY A 78 -8.20 -1.71 -25.33
CA GLY A 78 -7.42 -2.95 -25.33
C GLY A 78 -5.91 -2.78 -25.52
N ARG A 79 -5.39 -1.56 -25.76
CA ARG A 79 -3.95 -1.31 -25.89
C ARG A 79 -3.22 -1.38 -24.55
N TYR A 80 -3.80 -0.84 -23.50
CA TYR A 80 -3.14 -0.72 -22.20
C TYR A 80 -3.53 -1.81 -21.22
N HIS A 81 -2.60 -2.09 -20.31
CA HIS A 81 -2.77 -3.08 -19.25
C HIS A 81 -2.24 -2.55 -17.93
N LEU A 82 -3.03 -2.72 -16.86
CA LEU A 82 -2.71 -2.25 -15.52
C LEU A 82 -2.21 -3.42 -14.66
N TYR A 83 -0.99 -3.32 -14.15
CA TYR A 83 -0.45 -4.24 -13.14
C TYR A 83 -0.57 -3.62 -11.76
N VAL A 84 -1.16 -4.35 -10.81
CA VAL A 84 -1.47 -3.84 -9.47
C VAL A 84 -1.24 -4.88 -8.39
N SER A 85 -1.09 -4.41 -7.15
CA SER A 85 -1.32 -5.19 -5.95
C SER A 85 -2.55 -4.63 -5.22
N LEU A 86 -3.51 -5.48 -4.88
CA LEU A 86 -4.67 -5.05 -4.08
C LEU A 86 -4.29 -4.68 -2.64
N ALA A 87 -3.11 -5.07 -2.20
CA ALA A 87 -2.57 -4.64 -0.92
C ALA A 87 -2.10 -3.18 -0.93
N CYS A 88 -1.62 -2.68 -2.07
CA CYS A 88 -1.07 -1.33 -2.20
C CYS A 88 -2.18 -0.27 -2.27
N PRO A 89 -2.23 0.74 -1.37
CA PRO A 89 -3.27 1.78 -1.42
C PRO A 89 -3.19 2.64 -2.67
N TRP A 90 -1.98 2.90 -3.17
CA TRP A 90 -1.73 3.66 -4.38
C TRP A 90 -2.33 2.95 -5.61
N ALA A 91 -1.96 1.69 -5.81
CA ALA A 91 -2.52 0.89 -6.90
C ALA A 91 -4.04 0.67 -6.75
N SER A 92 -4.57 0.50 -5.54
CA SER A 92 -6.01 0.34 -5.30
C SER A 92 -6.82 1.52 -5.82
N ARG A 93 -6.31 2.77 -5.71
CA ARG A 93 -7.01 3.93 -6.25
C ARG A 93 -7.20 3.83 -7.77
N THR A 94 -6.20 3.35 -8.51
CA THR A 94 -6.33 3.14 -9.96
C THR A 94 -7.33 2.04 -10.31
N VAL A 95 -7.43 0.99 -9.49
CA VAL A 95 -8.43 -0.08 -9.66
C VAL A 95 -9.85 0.45 -9.41
N VAL A 96 -10.03 1.26 -8.36
CA VAL A 96 -11.30 1.95 -8.06
C VAL A 96 -11.72 2.84 -9.23
N PHE A 97 -10.81 3.65 -9.76
CA PHE A 97 -11.10 4.52 -10.92
C PHE A 97 -11.49 3.72 -12.16
N ARG A 98 -10.74 2.65 -12.46
CA ARG A 98 -11.04 1.74 -13.58
C ARG A 98 -12.46 1.18 -13.43
N LYS A 99 -12.87 0.81 -12.21
CA LYS A 99 -14.22 0.27 -11.91
C LYS A 99 -15.31 1.33 -12.04
N LEU A 100 -15.13 2.48 -11.39
CA LEU A 100 -16.12 3.55 -11.39
C LEU A 100 -16.38 4.11 -12.79
N LYS A 101 -15.35 4.25 -13.60
CA LYS A 101 -15.47 4.69 -14.99
C LYS A 101 -16.00 3.59 -15.92
N GLY A 102 -16.05 2.31 -15.47
CA GLY A 102 -16.44 1.19 -16.33
C GLY A 102 -15.45 0.96 -17.47
N LEU A 103 -14.15 0.96 -17.16
CA LEU A 103 -13.05 0.79 -18.12
C LEU A 103 -12.57 -0.66 -18.24
N GLU A 104 -13.29 -1.63 -17.71
CA GLU A 104 -12.87 -3.03 -17.68
C GLU A 104 -12.65 -3.62 -19.08
N ASN A 105 -13.40 -3.17 -20.07
CA ASN A 105 -13.24 -3.58 -21.46
C ASN A 105 -12.14 -2.81 -22.20
N ALA A 106 -11.78 -1.62 -21.72
CA ALA A 106 -10.77 -0.77 -22.36
C ALA A 106 -9.33 -1.02 -21.86
N ILE A 107 -9.22 -1.32 -20.57
CA ILE A 107 -7.92 -1.47 -19.88
C ILE A 107 -7.89 -2.82 -19.17
N GLY A 108 -6.97 -3.69 -19.58
CA GLY A 108 -6.74 -4.98 -18.92
C GLY A 108 -6.20 -4.80 -17.50
N LEU A 109 -6.35 -5.84 -16.66
CA LEU A 109 -5.88 -5.84 -15.27
C LEU A 109 -5.21 -7.17 -14.93
N THR A 110 -4.05 -7.12 -14.31
CA THR A 110 -3.41 -8.27 -13.65
C THR A 110 -2.98 -7.90 -12.24
N ILE A 111 -3.27 -8.79 -11.30
CA ILE A 111 -3.00 -8.60 -9.89
C ILE A 111 -1.79 -9.48 -9.52
N VAL A 112 -0.75 -8.88 -8.95
CA VAL A 112 0.45 -9.58 -8.47
C VAL A 112 0.17 -10.28 -7.13
N ASP A 113 1.01 -11.26 -6.79
CA ASP A 113 0.99 -11.91 -5.47
C ASP A 113 1.12 -10.85 -4.36
N PRO A 114 0.31 -10.90 -3.31
CA PRO A 114 0.41 -9.98 -2.19
C PRO A 114 1.76 -10.07 -1.45
N PHE A 115 2.40 -11.24 -1.44
CA PHE A 115 3.73 -11.39 -0.85
C PHE A 115 4.80 -10.88 -1.82
N ARG A 116 5.52 -9.85 -1.40
CA ARG A 116 6.65 -9.30 -2.13
C ARG A 116 7.94 -9.85 -1.51
N ASP A 117 8.64 -10.68 -2.25
CA ASP A 117 9.91 -11.28 -1.86
C ASP A 117 11.12 -10.36 -2.19
N GLU A 118 12.33 -10.88 -2.02
CA GLU A 118 13.58 -10.16 -2.33
C GLU A 118 13.69 -9.74 -3.81
N LYS A 119 13.02 -10.46 -4.71
CA LYS A 119 12.98 -10.17 -6.16
C LYS A 119 11.87 -9.17 -6.52
N GLY A 120 11.05 -8.77 -5.56
CA GLY A 120 9.96 -7.82 -5.74
C GLY A 120 8.59 -8.46 -5.89
N TRP A 121 7.71 -7.81 -6.63
CA TRP A 121 6.36 -8.27 -6.92
C TRP A 121 6.38 -9.42 -7.92
N ALA A 122 5.87 -10.57 -7.51
CA ALA A 122 5.77 -11.76 -8.35
C ALA A 122 4.37 -11.88 -8.98
N PHE A 123 4.32 -12.44 -10.18
CA PHE A 123 3.08 -13.01 -10.71
C PHE A 123 2.95 -14.44 -10.20
N ARG A 124 1.72 -14.91 -10.01
CA ARG A 124 1.49 -16.27 -9.53
C ARG A 124 1.98 -17.28 -10.57
N ASP A 125 2.72 -18.25 -10.08
CA ASP A 125 3.11 -19.42 -10.86
C ASP A 125 2.44 -20.66 -10.24
N PRO A 126 1.47 -21.30 -10.94
CA PRO A 126 0.80 -22.50 -10.43
C PRO A 126 1.77 -23.64 -10.08
N GLU A 127 2.93 -23.70 -10.74
CA GLU A 127 3.95 -24.71 -10.49
C GLU A 127 4.75 -24.45 -9.20
N ARG A 128 4.77 -23.21 -8.72
CA ARG A 128 5.45 -22.81 -7.46
C ARG A 128 4.58 -22.98 -6.21
N THR A 129 3.29 -23.21 -6.37
CA THR A 129 2.37 -23.46 -5.25
C THR A 129 2.65 -24.87 -4.73
N LYS A 130 3.42 -24.99 -3.65
CA LYS A 130 3.72 -26.29 -3.03
C LYS A 130 2.43 -27.01 -2.66
N PRO A 131 2.28 -28.33 -2.99
CA PRO A 131 1.16 -29.12 -2.51
C PRO A 131 1.17 -29.12 -0.97
N GLY A 132 0.08 -28.66 -0.36
CA GLY A 132 -0.07 -28.65 1.11
C GLY A 132 -0.21 -27.26 1.75
N SER A 133 -0.09 -26.16 1.00
CA SER A 133 -0.50 -24.88 1.53
C SER A 133 -2.02 -24.84 1.63
N SER A 134 -2.55 -24.61 2.83
CA SER A 134 -3.99 -24.51 3.14
C SER A 134 -4.68 -23.28 2.52
N LEU A 135 -4.07 -22.69 1.51
CA LEU A 135 -4.47 -21.45 0.85
C LEU A 135 -5.31 -21.71 -0.41
N LYS A 136 -5.91 -22.90 -0.55
CA LYS A 136 -6.65 -23.29 -1.76
C LYS A 136 -7.90 -22.45 -2.08
N ASP A 137 -8.43 -21.70 -1.12
CA ASP A 137 -9.74 -21.04 -1.26
C ASP A 137 -9.65 -19.50 -1.41
N LEU A 138 -8.47 -18.90 -1.42
CA LEU A 138 -8.31 -17.45 -1.31
C LEU A 138 -8.00 -16.72 -2.62
N ASP A 139 -7.81 -17.40 -3.73
CA ASP A 139 -6.98 -16.92 -4.84
C ASP A 139 -7.69 -16.55 -6.13
N LYS A 140 -8.93 -16.08 -6.07
CA LYS A 140 -9.61 -15.55 -7.28
C LYS A 140 -9.00 -14.25 -7.83
N PHE A 141 -8.11 -13.62 -7.07
CA PHE A 141 -7.48 -12.33 -7.43
C PHE A 141 -6.06 -12.48 -7.97
N GLU A 142 -5.35 -13.58 -7.66
CA GLU A 142 -3.97 -13.78 -8.11
C GLU A 142 -3.95 -14.37 -9.52
N SER A 143 -3.08 -13.87 -10.39
CA SER A 143 -2.98 -14.35 -11.76
C SER A 143 -1.56 -14.37 -12.30
N THR A 144 -1.31 -15.26 -13.25
CA THR A 144 -0.12 -15.20 -14.11
C THR A 144 -0.22 -13.96 -14.99
N ASP A 145 0.93 -13.44 -15.47
CA ASP A 145 0.90 -12.37 -16.47
C ASP A 145 0.45 -12.92 -17.84
N PRO A 146 -0.76 -12.58 -18.32
CA PRO A 146 -1.28 -13.06 -19.59
C PRO A 146 -0.70 -12.31 -20.81
N ILE A 147 0.00 -11.18 -20.59
CA ILE A 147 0.44 -10.29 -21.64
C ILE A 147 1.87 -10.62 -22.10
N ASN A 148 2.81 -10.62 -21.15
CA ASN A 148 4.24 -10.79 -21.45
C ASN A 148 4.79 -12.08 -20.86
N ARG A 149 4.02 -12.80 -20.03
CA ARG A 149 4.47 -13.99 -19.28
C ARG A 149 5.64 -13.70 -18.33
N PHE A 150 5.68 -12.48 -17.80
CA PHE A 150 6.64 -12.11 -16.77
C PHE A 150 6.44 -12.95 -15.50
N ARG A 151 7.51 -13.28 -14.84
CA ARG A 151 7.49 -13.93 -13.51
C ARG A 151 7.50 -12.90 -12.39
N TYR A 152 8.16 -11.77 -12.63
CA TYR A 152 8.28 -10.65 -11.71
C TYR A 152 7.96 -9.34 -12.43
N LEU A 153 7.34 -8.41 -11.70
CA LEU A 153 7.06 -7.09 -12.26
C LEU A 153 8.33 -6.31 -12.62
N SER A 154 9.47 -6.64 -11.99
CA SER A 154 10.78 -6.07 -12.33
C SER A 154 11.17 -6.30 -13.79
N GLU A 155 10.66 -7.34 -14.43
CA GLU A 155 10.92 -7.61 -15.86
C GLU A 155 10.25 -6.53 -16.75
N ALA A 156 9.08 -5.99 -16.36
CA ALA A 156 8.45 -4.87 -17.07
C ALA A 156 9.30 -3.59 -16.96
N TYR A 157 9.89 -3.34 -15.79
CA TYR A 157 10.80 -2.22 -15.57
C TYR A 157 12.07 -2.34 -16.42
N GLN A 158 12.68 -3.52 -16.44
CA GLN A 158 13.86 -3.81 -17.24
C GLN A 158 13.58 -3.81 -18.74
N ALA A 159 12.38 -4.22 -19.19
CA ALA A 159 11.97 -4.11 -20.58
C ALA A 159 11.82 -2.65 -21.02
N THR A 160 11.46 -1.75 -20.10
CA THR A 160 11.31 -0.31 -20.34
C THR A 160 12.67 0.39 -20.31
N ASP A 161 13.46 0.13 -19.30
CA ASP A 161 14.85 0.61 -19.14
C ASP A 161 15.75 -0.53 -18.67
N PRO A 162 16.61 -1.09 -19.53
CA PRO A 162 17.53 -2.17 -19.15
C PRO A 162 18.52 -1.82 -18.04
N ASN A 163 18.72 -0.53 -17.77
CA ASN A 163 19.59 -0.06 -16.70
C ASN A 163 18.85 0.29 -15.41
N PHE A 164 17.55 0.03 -15.33
CA PHE A 164 16.74 0.35 -14.16
C PHE A 164 17.26 -0.37 -12.91
N LYS A 165 17.56 0.40 -11.85
CA LYS A 165 18.11 -0.11 -10.57
C LYS A 165 17.36 0.40 -9.36
N GLU A 166 16.27 1.14 -9.58
CA GLU A 166 15.50 1.73 -8.52
C GLU A 166 14.40 0.78 -8.04
N ARG A 167 13.54 1.28 -7.16
CA ARG A 167 12.46 0.49 -6.58
C ARG A 167 11.37 0.18 -7.62
N VAL A 168 11.02 -1.10 -7.71
CA VAL A 168 9.85 -1.57 -8.47
C VAL A 168 8.58 -1.34 -7.66
N THR A 169 7.68 -0.51 -8.17
CA THR A 169 6.42 -0.13 -7.52
C THR A 169 5.20 -0.59 -8.31
N VAL A 170 4.03 -0.53 -7.68
CA VAL A 170 2.70 -0.63 -8.29
C VAL A 170 1.90 0.60 -7.89
N PRO A 171 0.99 1.10 -8.78
CA PRO A 171 0.54 0.54 -10.05
C PRO A 171 1.58 0.66 -11.17
N VAL A 172 1.36 -0.10 -12.27
CA VAL A 172 2.10 0.06 -13.52
C VAL A 172 1.11 0.07 -14.67
N LEU A 173 1.08 1.13 -15.45
CA LEU A 173 0.33 1.22 -16.69
C LEU A 173 1.25 0.86 -17.86
N TRP A 174 1.01 -0.31 -18.45
CA TRP A 174 1.81 -0.93 -19.51
C TRP A 174 1.18 -0.72 -20.87
N ASP A 175 1.97 -0.31 -21.87
CA ASP A 175 1.57 -0.28 -23.27
C ASP A 175 1.98 -1.57 -23.98
N LYS A 176 1.00 -2.33 -24.45
CA LYS A 176 1.21 -3.60 -25.15
C LYS A 176 1.83 -3.44 -26.54
N GLU A 177 1.67 -2.28 -27.19
CA GLU A 177 2.21 -2.01 -28.51
C GLU A 177 3.70 -1.68 -28.44
N THR A 178 4.09 -0.74 -27.59
CA THR A 178 5.50 -0.34 -27.44
C THR A 178 6.27 -1.26 -26.50
N LYS A 179 5.56 -2.12 -25.74
CA LYS A 179 6.13 -3.03 -24.73
C LYS A 179 6.96 -2.27 -23.68
N ARG A 180 6.37 -1.21 -23.14
CA ARG A 180 6.98 -0.33 -22.14
C ARG A 180 5.98 0.08 -21.07
N ILE A 181 6.49 0.46 -19.91
CA ILE A 181 5.74 1.19 -18.90
C ILE A 181 5.51 2.60 -19.43
N VAL A 182 4.24 3.03 -19.45
CA VAL A 182 3.88 4.41 -19.72
C VAL A 182 4.00 5.22 -18.44
N ASN A 183 3.39 4.72 -17.37
CA ASN A 183 3.33 5.46 -16.12
C ASN A 183 3.22 4.51 -14.92
N ASN A 184 3.82 4.86 -13.79
CA ASN A 184 3.72 4.12 -12.53
C ASN A 184 3.29 4.99 -11.34
N CYS A 185 2.77 6.19 -11.61
CA CYS A 185 2.23 7.12 -10.62
C CYS A 185 0.70 7.12 -10.65
N GLU A 186 0.06 6.80 -9.55
CA GLU A 186 -1.40 6.80 -9.47
C GLU A 186 -2.01 8.19 -9.62
N ASP A 187 -1.27 9.25 -9.23
CA ASP A 187 -1.73 10.64 -9.37
C ASP A 187 -1.79 11.09 -10.84
N ASP A 188 -1.07 10.42 -11.74
CA ASP A 188 -1.19 10.63 -13.18
C ASP A 188 -2.20 9.65 -13.81
N ILE A 189 -2.19 8.38 -13.39
CA ILE A 189 -3.04 7.34 -13.97
C ILE A 189 -4.53 7.63 -13.73
N CYS A 190 -4.91 8.09 -12.54
CA CYS A 190 -6.31 8.38 -12.22
C CYS A 190 -6.90 9.51 -13.09
N PRO A 191 -6.23 10.66 -13.30
CA PRO A 191 -6.68 11.65 -14.28
C PRO A 191 -6.72 11.13 -15.72
N MET A 192 -5.75 10.31 -16.15
CA MET A 192 -5.82 9.70 -17.49
C MET A 192 -7.08 8.85 -17.66
N PHE A 193 -7.46 8.05 -16.63
CA PHE A 193 -8.68 7.27 -16.65
C PHE A 193 -9.94 8.12 -16.65
N ASN A 194 -9.92 9.26 -15.93
CA ASN A 194 -11.05 10.17 -15.89
C ASN A 194 -11.27 10.94 -17.21
N PHE A 195 -10.19 11.40 -17.84
CA PHE A 195 -10.26 12.30 -18.99
C PHE A 195 -9.93 11.61 -20.31
N ALA A 196 -8.72 11.06 -20.46
CA ALA A 196 -8.26 10.53 -21.74
C ALA A 196 -9.07 9.29 -22.19
N PHE A 197 -9.50 8.46 -21.23
CA PHE A 197 -10.31 7.27 -21.52
C PHE A 197 -11.81 7.48 -21.42
N ASN A 198 -12.29 8.70 -21.19
CA ASN A 198 -13.71 8.95 -20.99
C ASN A 198 -14.59 8.54 -22.19
N GLU A 199 -14.07 8.63 -23.41
CA GLU A 199 -14.78 8.19 -24.62
C GLU A 199 -15.07 6.69 -24.59
N PHE A 200 -14.20 5.89 -23.98
CA PHE A 200 -14.31 4.43 -23.88
C PHE A 200 -14.97 3.96 -22.58
N ALA A 201 -15.29 4.89 -21.69
CA ALA A 201 -15.92 4.60 -20.40
C ALA A 201 -17.39 4.20 -20.57
N SER A 202 -17.84 3.16 -19.85
CA SER A 202 -19.25 2.84 -19.74
C SER A 202 -20.01 3.87 -18.89
N ASN A 203 -19.31 4.52 -17.93
CA ASN A 203 -19.86 5.51 -17.01
C ASN A 203 -19.26 6.90 -17.33
N LYS A 204 -19.58 7.45 -18.51
CA LYS A 204 -19.02 8.71 -19.02
C LYS A 204 -19.32 9.92 -18.12
N ASP A 205 -20.49 9.90 -17.48
CA ASP A 205 -20.97 11.00 -16.64
C ASP A 205 -20.28 11.06 -15.26
N VAL A 206 -19.57 10.00 -14.89
CA VAL A 206 -18.75 10.01 -13.66
C VAL A 206 -17.51 10.86 -13.89
N ASP A 207 -17.49 12.03 -13.27
CA ASP A 207 -16.33 12.92 -13.23
C ASP A 207 -15.83 13.04 -11.79
N LEU A 208 -14.61 12.57 -11.55
CA LEU A 208 -14.00 12.53 -10.22
C LEU A 208 -13.06 13.74 -9.96
N PHE A 209 -12.86 14.59 -10.96
CA PHE A 209 -12.06 15.83 -10.86
C PHE A 209 -12.86 17.05 -11.36
N PRO A 210 -13.96 17.40 -10.69
CA PRO A 210 -14.81 18.51 -11.14
C PRO A 210 -14.06 19.84 -11.08
N LYS A 211 -14.06 20.53 -12.20
CA LYS A 211 -13.26 21.76 -12.39
C LYS A 211 -13.63 22.88 -11.44
N GLU A 212 -14.90 22.95 -11.06
CA GLU A 212 -15.46 23.99 -10.19
C GLU A 212 -14.89 23.96 -8.77
N ILE A 213 -14.30 22.84 -8.33
CA ILE A 213 -13.69 22.68 -7.00
C ILE A 213 -12.17 22.37 -7.08
N GLU A 214 -11.55 22.51 -8.25
CA GLU A 214 -10.17 22.08 -8.49
C GLU A 214 -9.17 22.60 -7.43
N VAL A 215 -9.27 23.87 -7.07
CA VAL A 215 -8.34 24.51 -6.12
C VAL A 215 -8.48 23.93 -4.72
N GLU A 216 -9.71 23.81 -4.23
CA GLU A 216 -10.02 23.25 -2.91
C GLU A 216 -9.75 21.75 -2.87
N HIS A 217 -10.05 21.05 -3.97
CA HIS A 217 -9.78 19.64 -4.15
C HIS A 217 -8.28 19.35 -4.06
N ASN A 218 -7.46 20.07 -4.80
CA ASN A 218 -6.01 19.89 -4.79
C ASN A 218 -5.42 20.15 -3.39
N LYS A 219 -5.85 21.22 -2.74
CA LYS A 219 -5.46 21.53 -1.36
C LYS A 219 -5.79 20.40 -0.38
N LEU A 220 -7.01 19.86 -0.47
CA LEU A 220 -7.43 18.78 0.42
C LEU A 220 -6.72 17.46 0.08
N SER A 221 -6.50 17.17 -1.21
CA SER A 221 -5.75 16.01 -1.67
C SER A 221 -4.31 16.01 -1.17
N ASP A 222 -3.63 17.16 -1.24
CA ASP A 222 -2.29 17.35 -0.68
C ASP A 222 -2.28 17.15 0.85
N PHE A 223 -3.26 17.71 1.54
CA PHE A 223 -3.39 17.54 2.98
C PHE A 223 -3.58 16.06 3.37
N ILE A 224 -4.48 15.35 2.68
CA ILE A 224 -4.73 13.92 2.91
C ILE A 224 -3.47 13.10 2.59
N TYR A 225 -2.83 13.38 1.47
CA TYR A 225 -1.59 12.70 1.07
C TYR A 225 -0.51 12.85 2.13
N GLU A 226 -0.19 14.10 2.50
CA GLU A 226 0.90 14.39 3.41
C GLU A 226 0.67 13.88 4.83
N ASN A 227 -0.55 14.00 5.35
CA ASN A 227 -0.80 13.74 6.75
C ASN A 227 -1.39 12.36 7.03
N ILE A 228 -2.16 11.80 6.09
CA ILE A 228 -2.88 10.54 6.29
C ILE A 228 -2.26 9.43 5.42
N ASN A 229 -2.27 9.56 4.08
CA ASN A 229 -1.79 8.47 3.22
C ASN A 229 -0.31 8.17 3.45
N ASN A 230 0.54 9.18 3.44
CA ASN A 230 1.96 9.06 3.76
C ASN A 230 2.22 9.04 5.27
N GLY A 231 1.31 9.62 6.06
CA GLY A 231 1.38 9.69 7.51
C GLY A 231 1.50 8.33 8.18
N VAL A 232 0.70 7.34 7.74
CA VAL A 232 0.76 5.97 8.26
C VAL A 232 2.11 5.30 7.97
N TYR A 233 2.73 5.60 6.83
CA TYR A 233 4.06 5.08 6.47
C TYR A 233 5.17 5.78 7.25
N ARG A 234 5.07 7.10 7.44
CA ARG A 234 6.01 7.85 8.29
C ARG A 234 6.01 7.34 9.72
N ALA A 235 4.85 6.97 10.26
CA ALA A 235 4.76 6.32 11.58
C ALA A 235 5.31 4.89 11.54
N GLY A 236 4.85 4.06 10.58
CA GLY A 236 5.15 2.63 10.51
C GLY A 236 6.61 2.31 10.25
N PHE A 237 7.28 3.10 9.43
CA PHE A 237 8.69 2.93 9.07
C PHE A 237 9.64 3.86 9.84
N ALA A 238 9.16 4.60 10.84
CA ALA A 238 10.05 5.39 11.69
C ALA A 238 11.05 4.49 12.42
N THR A 239 12.34 4.87 12.39
CA THR A 239 13.42 4.12 13.04
C THR A 239 13.85 4.76 14.35
N ARG A 240 13.25 5.89 14.74
CA ARG A 240 13.51 6.59 16.02
C ARG A 240 12.19 6.99 16.68
N GLN A 241 12.14 6.88 18.02
CA GLN A 241 10.96 7.19 18.82
C GLN A 241 10.38 8.57 18.51
N GLN A 242 11.21 9.59 18.48
CA GLN A 242 10.77 10.97 18.20
C GLN A 242 10.17 11.16 16.81
N ALA A 243 10.69 10.46 15.78
CA ALA A 243 10.14 10.49 14.42
C ALA A 243 8.76 9.83 14.39
N TYR A 244 8.62 8.69 15.05
CA TYR A 244 7.34 8.00 15.20
C TYR A 244 6.30 8.89 15.91
N GLU A 245 6.64 9.47 17.06
CA GLU A 245 5.71 10.29 17.85
C GLU A 245 5.20 11.50 17.05
N ARG A 246 6.10 12.20 16.33
CA ARG A 246 5.69 13.33 15.47
C ARG A 246 4.77 12.87 14.35
N ALA A 247 5.11 11.79 13.66
CA ALA A 247 4.31 11.27 12.55
C ALA A 247 2.95 10.76 13.02
N CYS A 248 2.91 10.00 14.12
CA CYS A 248 1.69 9.47 14.70
C CYS A 248 0.75 10.57 15.18
N LYS A 249 1.26 11.58 15.90
CA LYS A 249 0.45 12.71 16.36
C LYS A 249 -0.15 13.48 15.17
N ARG A 250 0.68 13.84 14.19
CA ARG A 250 0.23 14.55 12.98
C ARG A 250 -0.84 13.79 12.19
N LEU A 251 -0.70 12.47 12.11
CA LEU A 251 -1.69 11.58 11.50
C LEU A 251 -3.04 11.67 12.21
N PHE A 252 -3.05 11.57 13.55
CA PHE A 252 -4.30 11.59 14.30
C PHE A 252 -4.94 12.98 14.37
N ASP A 253 -4.15 14.05 14.41
CA ASP A 253 -4.66 15.43 14.26
C ASP A 253 -5.38 15.59 12.90
N ALA A 254 -4.85 14.99 11.82
CA ALA A 254 -5.48 15.03 10.50
C ALA A 254 -6.73 14.13 10.40
N LEU A 255 -6.75 12.98 11.05
CA LEU A 255 -7.95 12.13 11.12
C LEU A 255 -9.07 12.82 11.90
N ASP A 256 -8.75 13.55 12.99
CA ASP A 256 -9.71 14.35 13.75
C ASP A 256 -10.30 15.49 12.92
N GLU A 257 -9.50 16.11 12.04
CA GLU A 257 -9.99 17.12 11.09
C GLU A 257 -10.96 16.51 10.07
N MET A 258 -10.64 15.33 9.52
CA MET A 258 -11.54 14.62 8.58
C MET A 258 -12.82 14.16 9.29
N GLU A 259 -12.74 13.66 10.51
CA GLU A 259 -13.89 13.28 11.33
C GLU A 259 -14.84 14.48 11.51
N LYS A 260 -14.29 15.64 11.87
CA LYS A 260 -15.05 16.88 12.03
C LYS A 260 -15.67 17.33 10.70
N ARG A 261 -14.92 17.30 9.59
CA ARG A 261 -15.42 17.68 8.26
C ARG A 261 -16.63 16.85 7.84
N LEU A 262 -16.62 15.57 8.16
CA LEU A 262 -17.68 14.62 7.79
C LEU A 262 -18.90 14.66 8.74
N THR A 263 -18.91 15.52 9.74
CA THR A 263 -20.09 15.68 10.64
C THR A 263 -21.30 16.26 9.91
N GLU A 264 -21.07 17.21 8.99
CA GLU A 264 -22.12 17.96 8.30
C GLU A 264 -22.25 17.60 6.82
N SER A 265 -21.42 16.68 6.32
CA SER A 265 -21.30 16.40 4.90
C SER A 265 -21.12 14.90 4.65
N ARG A 266 -21.91 14.34 3.73
CA ARG A 266 -21.84 12.91 3.41
C ARG A 266 -20.47 12.50 2.89
N TYR A 267 -19.88 13.29 1.99
CA TYR A 267 -18.56 13.12 1.42
C TYR A 267 -17.72 14.38 1.61
N LEU A 268 -16.44 14.34 1.25
CA LEU A 268 -15.51 15.46 1.47
C LEU A 268 -15.92 16.76 0.79
N PHE A 269 -16.71 16.68 -0.30
CA PHE A 269 -17.25 17.83 -1.04
C PHE A 269 -18.78 17.75 -1.16
N GLY A 270 -19.49 17.61 -0.03
CA GLY A 270 -20.94 17.58 0.01
C GLY A 270 -21.54 16.22 -0.33
N LYS A 271 -22.43 16.19 -1.32
CA LYS A 271 -23.14 14.97 -1.74
C LYS A 271 -22.49 14.23 -2.91
N ARG A 272 -21.47 14.82 -3.51
CA ARG A 272 -20.74 14.27 -4.65
C ARG A 272 -19.45 13.61 -4.20
N ILE A 273 -19.23 12.38 -4.65
CA ILE A 273 -17.97 11.67 -4.47
C ILE A 273 -16.96 12.16 -5.51
N VAL A 274 -15.74 12.49 -5.07
CA VAL A 274 -14.65 12.96 -5.93
C VAL A 274 -13.37 12.17 -5.67
N GLU A 275 -12.28 12.45 -6.37
CA GLU A 275 -11.01 11.73 -6.22
C GLU A 275 -10.50 11.72 -4.78
N ALA A 276 -10.58 12.86 -4.08
CA ALA A 276 -10.12 12.97 -2.69
C ALA A 276 -10.79 11.96 -1.74
N ASP A 277 -12.06 11.60 -1.99
CA ASP A 277 -12.75 10.56 -1.22
C ASP A 277 -12.08 9.19 -1.41
N TRP A 278 -11.73 8.84 -2.64
CA TRP A 278 -11.06 7.56 -2.92
C TRP A 278 -9.60 7.54 -2.44
N ARG A 279 -8.94 8.69 -2.45
CA ARG A 279 -7.60 8.89 -1.86
C ARG A 279 -7.61 8.57 -0.36
N LEU A 280 -8.59 9.11 0.36
CA LEU A 280 -8.77 8.85 1.78
C LEU A 280 -9.21 7.39 2.04
N PHE A 281 -10.19 6.89 1.28
CA PHE A 281 -10.72 5.53 1.38
C PHE A 281 -9.62 4.47 1.36
N CYS A 282 -8.64 4.60 0.44
CA CYS A 282 -7.57 3.61 0.30
C CYS A 282 -6.74 3.45 1.58
N THR A 283 -6.59 4.50 2.38
CA THR A 283 -5.93 4.41 3.69
C THR A 283 -6.88 3.89 4.76
N LEU A 284 -8.13 4.39 4.82
CA LEU A 284 -9.08 4.01 5.86
C LEU A 284 -9.41 2.51 5.84
N ILE A 285 -9.60 1.91 4.64
CA ILE A 285 -9.93 0.47 4.51
C ILE A 285 -8.80 -0.45 5.02
N ARG A 286 -7.57 0.06 5.11
CA ARG A 286 -6.39 -0.66 5.62
C ARG A 286 -6.10 -0.38 7.08
N PHE A 287 -6.72 0.65 7.64
CA PHE A 287 -6.27 1.23 8.91
C PHE A 287 -6.37 0.23 10.06
N ASP A 288 -7.56 -0.26 10.34
CA ASP A 288 -7.79 -1.14 11.49
C ASP A 288 -7.15 -2.52 11.31
N VAL A 289 -7.10 -3.02 10.07
CA VAL A 289 -6.57 -4.37 9.78
C VAL A 289 -5.05 -4.42 9.71
N VAL A 290 -4.39 -3.29 9.44
CA VAL A 290 -2.93 -3.21 9.28
C VAL A 290 -2.32 -2.04 10.04
N TYR A 291 -2.65 -0.78 9.72
CA TYR A 291 -1.89 0.35 10.21
C TYR A 291 -1.97 0.52 11.73
N HIS A 292 -3.12 0.23 12.31
CA HIS A 292 -3.31 0.26 13.76
C HIS A 292 -2.35 -0.69 14.49
N GLY A 293 -2.27 -1.95 14.07
CA GLY A 293 -1.40 -2.94 14.71
C GLY A 293 0.04 -2.91 14.19
N HIS A 294 0.20 -3.18 12.89
CA HIS A 294 1.50 -3.38 12.25
C HIS A 294 2.36 -2.11 12.25
N PHE A 295 1.78 -0.97 11.91
CA PHE A 295 2.47 0.33 11.88
C PHE A 295 2.36 1.12 13.20
N LYS A 296 1.70 0.56 14.21
CA LYS A 296 1.53 1.19 15.53
C LYS A 296 0.79 2.54 15.48
N CYS A 297 -0.04 2.77 14.45
CA CYS A 297 -0.93 3.94 14.37
C CYS A 297 -2.16 3.70 15.28
N ASN A 298 -1.95 3.61 16.60
CA ASN A 298 -2.89 2.94 17.50
C ASN A 298 -3.47 3.81 18.62
N LEU A 299 -3.53 5.13 18.45
CA LEU A 299 -4.24 5.99 19.39
C LEU A 299 -5.76 5.72 19.35
N ARG A 300 -6.33 5.50 18.16
CA ARG A 300 -7.73 5.12 17.92
C ARG A 300 -7.81 4.26 16.66
N ARG A 301 -8.85 3.43 16.54
CA ARG A 301 -9.21 2.71 15.31
C ARG A 301 -10.17 3.57 14.48
N ILE A 302 -10.33 3.27 13.20
CA ILE A 302 -11.34 3.96 12.39
C ILE A 302 -12.76 3.65 12.90
N ILE A 303 -13.00 2.45 13.40
CA ILE A 303 -14.29 2.11 14.02
C ILE A 303 -14.64 2.95 15.26
N ASP A 304 -13.66 3.59 15.88
CA ASP A 304 -13.85 4.48 17.04
C ASP A 304 -14.20 5.94 16.63
N TYR A 305 -14.22 6.22 15.32
CA TYR A 305 -14.60 7.50 14.70
C TYR A 305 -15.97 7.38 14.02
N PRO A 306 -17.05 7.89 14.59
CA PRO A 306 -18.40 7.66 14.05
C PRO A 306 -18.57 8.08 12.59
N ASN A 307 -18.06 9.27 12.23
CA ASN A 307 -18.23 9.80 10.86
C ASN A 307 -17.28 9.11 9.86
N LEU A 308 -15.99 8.97 10.20
CA LEU A 308 -15.03 8.28 9.34
C LEU A 308 -15.39 6.81 9.14
N HIS A 309 -15.90 6.13 10.17
CA HIS A 309 -16.35 4.75 10.04
C HIS A 309 -17.58 4.64 9.12
N GLY A 310 -18.62 5.45 9.36
CA GLY A 310 -19.79 5.47 8.48
C GLY A 310 -19.43 5.84 7.04
N TYR A 311 -18.55 6.82 6.85
CA TYR A 311 -18.03 7.23 5.55
C TYR A 311 -17.25 6.09 4.84
N LEU A 312 -16.41 5.36 5.56
CA LEU A 312 -15.72 4.19 5.03
C LEU A 312 -16.71 3.12 4.54
N LEU A 313 -17.75 2.84 5.34
CA LEU A 313 -18.80 1.88 4.98
C LEU A 313 -19.59 2.35 3.74
N ASP A 314 -19.96 3.64 3.68
CA ASP A 314 -20.68 4.22 2.54
C ASP A 314 -19.88 4.07 1.24
N LEU A 315 -18.61 4.44 1.24
CA LEU A 315 -17.74 4.31 0.07
C LEU A 315 -17.51 2.84 -0.32
N TYR A 316 -17.31 1.95 0.64
CA TYR A 316 -17.13 0.52 0.36
C TYR A 316 -18.37 -0.10 -0.29
N GLN A 317 -19.58 0.37 0.09
CA GLN A 317 -20.85 -0.13 -0.40
C GLN A 317 -21.27 0.51 -1.73
N GLN A 318 -20.49 1.45 -2.28
CA GLN A 318 -20.74 1.96 -3.63
C GLN A 318 -20.67 0.81 -4.67
N PRO A 319 -21.50 0.84 -5.71
CA PRO A 319 -21.58 -0.25 -6.69
C PRO A 319 -20.21 -0.65 -7.26
N GLY A 320 -19.85 -1.93 -7.12
CA GLY A 320 -18.62 -2.50 -7.63
C GLY A 320 -17.36 -2.26 -6.80
N ILE A 321 -17.39 -1.41 -5.77
CA ILE A 321 -16.19 -1.08 -4.98
C ILE A 321 -15.72 -2.26 -4.12
N ALA A 322 -16.62 -2.99 -3.51
CA ALA A 322 -16.28 -4.19 -2.73
C ALA A 322 -15.44 -5.21 -3.53
N GLU A 323 -15.66 -5.29 -4.84
CA GLU A 323 -14.92 -6.18 -5.75
C GLU A 323 -13.45 -5.73 -5.94
N THR A 324 -13.11 -4.49 -5.61
CA THR A 324 -11.77 -3.91 -5.73
C THR A 324 -10.93 -4.09 -4.46
N VAL A 325 -11.52 -4.63 -3.39
CA VAL A 325 -10.90 -4.74 -2.06
C VAL A 325 -10.66 -6.20 -1.70
N SER A 326 -9.45 -6.51 -1.28
CA SER A 326 -9.09 -7.81 -0.69
C SER A 326 -8.41 -7.60 0.66
N ILE A 327 -9.14 -7.82 1.75
CA ILE A 327 -8.59 -7.74 3.11
C ILE A 327 -7.50 -8.79 3.31
N ASP A 328 -7.62 -9.97 2.69
CA ASP A 328 -6.59 -11.01 2.72
C ASP A 328 -5.28 -10.53 2.10
N HIS A 329 -5.32 -10.00 0.86
CA HIS A 329 -4.13 -9.44 0.21
C HIS A 329 -3.49 -8.32 1.05
N ILE A 330 -4.31 -7.44 1.62
CA ILE A 330 -3.84 -6.36 2.51
C ILE A 330 -3.07 -6.95 3.69
N LYS A 331 -3.67 -7.87 4.42
CA LYS A 331 -3.03 -8.46 5.62
C LYS A 331 -1.77 -9.27 5.24
N ARG A 332 -1.87 -10.17 4.25
CA ARG A 332 -0.72 -10.97 3.80
C ARG A 332 0.45 -10.11 3.40
N HIS A 333 0.22 -9.08 2.59
CA HIS A 333 1.30 -8.19 2.15
C HIS A 333 2.04 -7.57 3.33
N TYR A 334 1.33 -6.84 4.17
CA TYR A 334 1.99 -6.07 5.23
C TYR A 334 2.67 -6.97 6.26
N TYR A 335 1.99 -7.99 6.73
CA TYR A 335 2.51 -8.86 7.79
C TYR A 335 3.58 -9.84 7.32
N MET A 336 3.57 -10.25 6.05
CA MET A 336 4.57 -11.21 5.52
C MET A 336 5.77 -10.53 4.86
N THR A 337 5.60 -9.30 4.31
CA THR A 337 6.66 -8.62 3.56
C THR A 337 7.61 -7.81 4.44
N HIS A 338 7.10 -7.18 5.50
CA HIS A 338 7.89 -6.26 6.33
C HIS A 338 8.55 -6.99 7.51
N GLU A 339 9.62 -7.74 7.24
CA GLU A 339 10.34 -8.54 8.25
C GLU A 339 10.91 -7.70 9.39
N GLU A 340 11.35 -6.48 9.13
CA GLU A 340 11.88 -5.56 10.14
C GLU A 340 10.81 -5.17 11.18
N ILE A 341 9.54 -5.21 10.79
CA ILE A 341 8.41 -4.90 11.69
C ILE A 341 7.82 -6.20 12.27
N ASN A 342 7.69 -7.25 11.44
CA ASN A 342 7.09 -8.53 11.80
C ASN A 342 7.99 -9.70 11.37
N PRO A 343 9.08 -9.99 12.09
CA PRO A 343 10.08 -11.00 11.69
C PRO A 343 9.52 -12.43 11.64
N THR A 344 8.44 -12.72 12.35
CA THR A 344 7.78 -14.03 12.34
C THR A 344 6.91 -14.28 11.11
N ARG A 345 6.59 -13.23 10.34
CA ARG A 345 5.66 -13.25 9.20
C ARG A 345 4.26 -13.81 9.52
N ILE A 346 3.88 -13.84 10.79
CA ILE A 346 2.56 -14.28 11.21
C ILE A 346 1.52 -13.26 10.77
N VAL A 347 0.50 -13.72 10.04
CA VAL A 347 -0.66 -12.91 9.63
C VAL A 347 -1.73 -13.03 10.71
N PRO A 348 -2.15 -11.94 11.36
CA PRO A 348 -3.14 -12.00 12.44
C PRO A 348 -4.53 -12.40 11.92
N LEU A 349 -5.29 -13.13 12.71
CA LEU A 349 -6.69 -13.49 12.38
C LEU A 349 -7.60 -12.26 12.40
N GLY A 350 -7.46 -11.39 13.39
CA GLY A 350 -8.26 -10.16 13.56
C GLY A 350 -7.58 -8.90 12.97
N PRO A 351 -8.27 -7.73 13.08
CA PRO A 351 -9.68 -7.65 13.41
C PRO A 351 -10.57 -8.23 12.30
N ILE A 352 -11.73 -8.77 12.70
CA ILE A 352 -12.79 -9.13 11.77
C ILE A 352 -13.63 -7.87 11.54
N VAL A 353 -13.61 -7.36 10.33
CA VAL A 353 -14.35 -6.15 9.95
C VAL A 353 -15.57 -6.53 9.13
N ASP A 354 -16.74 -6.04 9.51
CA ASP A 354 -17.97 -6.17 8.75
C ASP A 354 -18.26 -4.85 8.03
N LEU A 355 -17.92 -4.82 6.75
CA LEU A 355 -18.07 -3.66 5.88
C LEU A 355 -19.47 -3.56 5.25
N THR A 356 -20.37 -4.50 5.56
CA THR A 356 -21.74 -4.54 5.02
C THR A 356 -22.78 -3.91 5.95
N LYS A 357 -22.37 -3.49 7.15
CA LYS A 357 -23.25 -2.81 8.09
C LYS A 357 -23.83 -1.51 7.52
N PRO A 358 -25.02 -1.10 7.94
CA PRO A 358 -25.56 0.21 7.58
C PRO A 358 -24.56 1.33 7.91
N HIS A 359 -24.34 2.22 6.96
CA HIS A 359 -23.36 3.31 7.11
C HIS A 359 -23.94 4.53 7.84
N GLY A 360 -25.28 4.70 7.87
CA GLY A 360 -25.98 5.75 8.62
C GLY A 360 -25.78 7.16 8.08
N ARG A 361 -25.42 7.32 6.79
CA ARG A 361 -25.12 8.64 6.19
C ARG A 361 -26.12 9.03 5.08
N GLU A 362 -27.24 8.36 4.99
CA GLU A 362 -28.24 8.54 3.92
C GLU A 362 -28.90 9.93 3.96
N THR A 363 -28.94 10.54 5.15
CA THR A 363 -29.60 11.83 5.39
C THR A 363 -28.71 13.06 5.29
N LEU A 364 -27.40 12.86 5.11
CA LEU A 364 -26.39 13.93 4.99
C LEU A 364 -26.27 14.51 3.57
#